data_9eb4edfd5e3e96f245c0babe5d84d744
#
_entry.id   9eb4edfd5e3e96f245c0babe5d84d744
#
_cell.length_a   1.000
_cell.length_b   1.000
_cell.length_c   1.000
_cell.angle_alpha   90.00
_cell.angle_beta   90.00
_cell.angle_gamma   90.00
#
_symmetry.space_group_name_H-M   'P 1'
#
loop_
_entity.id
_entity.type
_entity.pdbx_description
1 polymer ?
#
loop_
_entity_poly.entity_id
_entity_poly.type
_entity_poly.pdbx_seq_one_letter_code
_entity_poly.pdbx_strand_id
1 'polypeptide(L)'
;MSFFTSVAPLVFAIYLAAIPAYGPRAGLLFGFLFIIDAGLLAIAIGRREERLHAVAGAATLLVFGLWLGMSFAATAWTTMLIAVPVFALMYLAGPLIATMVDRTFGETGQLTSYVAPLLLFAFAMLARTDRAAASPIALFLVLFALAGVIA
;
A
#
# COMPACT_ATOMS: atom_id res chain seq x y z
N MET A 1 -22.54 -0.36 -9.86
CA MET A 1 -21.23 -0.87 -10.32
C MET A 1 -21.02 -2.18 -9.62
N SER A 2 -20.68 -3.25 -10.33
CA SER A 2 -20.42 -4.54 -9.71
C SER A 2 -19.03 -4.53 -9.04
N PHE A 3 -18.85 -5.32 -7.99
CA PHE A 3 -17.57 -5.53 -7.31
C PHE A 3 -16.43 -5.85 -8.30
N PHE A 4 -16.70 -6.68 -9.29
CA PHE A 4 -15.73 -7.07 -10.34
C PHE A 4 -15.19 -5.86 -11.15
N THR A 5 -16.03 -4.89 -11.45
CA THR A 5 -15.61 -3.71 -12.22
C THR A 5 -14.63 -2.84 -11.40
N SER A 6 -14.80 -2.79 -10.08
CA SER A 6 -13.92 -2.04 -9.18
C SER A 6 -12.55 -2.72 -8.99
N VAL A 7 -12.48 -4.04 -9.13
CA VAL A 7 -11.26 -4.83 -8.91
C VAL A 7 -10.42 -4.98 -10.20
N ALA A 8 -11.02 -4.83 -11.38
CA ALA A 8 -10.32 -4.98 -12.66
C ALA A 8 -9.01 -4.17 -12.78
N PRO A 9 -8.94 -2.89 -12.35
CA PRO A 9 -7.70 -2.12 -12.38
C PRO A 9 -6.57 -2.71 -11.52
N LEU A 10 -6.91 -3.37 -10.40
CA LEU A 10 -5.94 -4.04 -9.53
C LEU A 10 -5.32 -5.27 -10.22
N VAL A 11 -6.13 -6.05 -10.92
CA VAL A 11 -5.64 -7.19 -11.72
C VAL A 11 -4.67 -6.70 -12.79
N PHE A 12 -4.96 -5.57 -13.41
CA PHE A 12 -4.07 -4.95 -14.38
C PHE A 12 -2.76 -4.46 -13.74
N ALA A 13 -2.81 -3.89 -12.55
CA ALA A 13 -1.60 -3.50 -11.81
C ALA A 13 -0.71 -4.71 -11.47
N ILE A 14 -1.31 -5.82 -11.05
CA ILE A 14 -0.60 -7.09 -10.79
C ILE A 14 0.06 -7.59 -12.08
N TYR A 15 -0.67 -7.56 -13.20
CA TYR A 15 -0.13 -7.95 -14.51
C TYR A 15 1.06 -7.08 -14.91
N LEU A 16 0.97 -5.75 -14.76
CA LEU A 16 2.08 -4.84 -15.04
C LEU A 16 3.30 -5.10 -14.16
N ALA A 17 3.10 -5.42 -12.87
CA ALA A 17 4.19 -5.74 -11.97
C ALA A 17 4.95 -7.02 -12.37
N ALA A 18 4.25 -7.98 -12.99
CA ALA A 18 4.82 -9.24 -13.46
C ALA A 18 5.61 -9.11 -14.78
N ILE A 19 5.48 -7.99 -15.52
CA ILE A 19 6.17 -7.80 -16.79
C ILE A 19 7.53 -7.12 -16.58
N PRO A 20 8.66 -7.76 -16.92
CA PRO A 20 10.01 -7.20 -16.71
C PRO A 20 10.25 -5.85 -17.39
N ALA A 21 9.52 -5.53 -18.46
CA ALA A 21 9.66 -4.26 -19.17
C ALA A 21 9.19 -3.04 -18.36
N TYR A 22 8.30 -3.23 -17.38
CA TYR A 22 7.75 -2.16 -16.54
C TYR A 22 8.41 -2.07 -15.17
N GLY A 23 9.12 -3.11 -14.74
CA GLY A 23 9.84 -3.14 -13.47
C GLY A 23 10.80 -1.97 -13.25
N PRO A 24 11.61 -1.54 -14.27
CA PRO A 24 12.49 -0.38 -14.14
C PRO A 24 11.74 0.95 -13.97
N ARG A 25 10.46 1.00 -14.33
CA ARG A 25 9.60 2.18 -14.19
C ARG A 25 8.72 2.10 -12.93
N ALA A 26 9.31 1.66 -11.83
CA ALA A 26 8.62 1.44 -10.57
C ALA A 26 7.81 2.66 -10.09
N GLY A 27 8.28 3.88 -10.34
CA GLY A 27 7.55 5.10 -9.99
C GLY A 27 6.21 5.23 -10.72
N LEU A 28 6.12 4.82 -11.97
CA LEU A 28 4.85 4.80 -12.72
C LEU A 28 3.92 3.71 -12.22
N LEU A 29 4.45 2.52 -11.95
CA LEU A 29 3.68 1.40 -11.41
C LEU A 29 3.06 1.76 -10.06
N PHE A 30 3.86 2.27 -9.12
CA PHE A 30 3.37 2.63 -7.79
C PHE A 30 2.48 3.88 -7.82
N GLY A 31 2.74 4.85 -8.70
CA GLY A 31 1.85 6.00 -8.89
C GLY A 31 0.47 5.58 -9.40
N PHE A 32 0.42 4.67 -10.37
CA PHE A 32 -0.83 4.11 -10.89
C PHE A 32 -1.58 3.32 -9.81
N LEU A 33 -0.86 2.45 -9.08
CA LEU A 33 -1.42 1.66 -7.99
C LEU A 33 -2.00 2.57 -6.89
N PHE A 34 -1.28 3.63 -6.52
CA PHE A 34 -1.74 4.60 -5.52
C PHE A 34 -3.07 5.27 -5.91
N ILE A 35 -3.21 5.68 -7.18
CA ILE A 35 -4.46 6.30 -7.66
C ILE A 35 -5.62 5.31 -7.58
N ILE A 36 -5.39 4.03 -7.93
CA ILE A 36 -6.42 2.99 -7.83
C ILE A 36 -6.80 2.76 -6.36
N ASP A 37 -5.83 2.59 -5.49
CA ASP A 37 -6.08 2.33 -4.07
C ASP A 37 -6.78 3.49 -3.38
N ALA A 38 -6.39 4.73 -3.67
CA ALA A 38 -7.07 5.92 -3.18
C ALA A 38 -8.53 6.00 -3.67
N GLY A 39 -8.77 5.65 -4.94
CA GLY A 39 -10.11 5.55 -5.50
C GLY A 39 -10.96 4.46 -4.83
N LEU A 40 -10.38 3.29 -4.58
CA LEU A 40 -11.05 2.19 -3.87
C LEU A 40 -11.33 2.52 -2.41
N LEU A 41 -10.40 3.21 -1.74
CA LEU A 41 -10.62 3.71 -0.38
C LEU A 41 -11.79 4.69 -0.34
N ALA A 42 -11.85 5.65 -1.27
CA ALA A 42 -12.97 6.59 -1.36
C ALA A 42 -14.31 5.88 -1.61
N ILE A 43 -14.34 4.85 -2.46
CA ILE A 43 -15.54 4.03 -2.71
C ILE A 43 -15.88 3.20 -1.46
N ALA A 44 -14.91 2.60 -0.80
CA ALA A 44 -15.10 1.81 0.41
C ALA A 44 -15.76 2.64 1.52
N ILE A 45 -15.26 3.85 1.75
CA ILE A 45 -15.84 4.79 2.71
C ILE A 45 -17.24 5.25 2.24
N GLY A 46 -17.38 5.64 0.96
CA GLY A 46 -18.62 6.13 0.39
C GLY A 46 -19.76 5.12 0.43
N ARG A 47 -19.48 3.85 0.15
CA ARG A 47 -20.47 2.77 0.06
C ARG A 47 -20.55 1.87 1.29
N ARG A 48 -19.71 2.09 2.31
CA ARG A 48 -19.57 1.22 3.48
C ARG A 48 -19.16 -0.22 3.12
N GLU A 49 -18.38 -0.38 2.05
CA GLU A 49 -17.88 -1.66 1.57
C GLU A 49 -16.40 -1.84 1.94
N GLU A 50 -16.11 -2.09 3.19
CA GLU A 50 -14.73 -2.27 3.70
C GLU A 50 -13.96 -3.39 3.00
N ARG A 51 -14.67 -4.36 2.38
CA ARG A 51 -14.06 -5.43 1.58
C ARG A 51 -13.23 -4.88 0.41
N LEU A 52 -13.64 -3.75 -0.18
CA LEU A 52 -12.87 -3.11 -1.24
C LEU A 52 -11.53 -2.60 -0.74
N HIS A 53 -11.50 -2.06 0.48
CA HIS A 53 -10.26 -1.63 1.12
C HIS A 53 -9.33 -2.82 1.42
N ALA A 54 -9.87 -3.93 1.89
CA ALA A 54 -9.12 -5.16 2.13
C ALA A 54 -8.54 -5.76 0.82
N VAL A 55 -9.34 -5.78 -0.24
CA VAL A 55 -8.87 -6.25 -1.57
C VAL A 55 -7.79 -5.34 -2.13
N ALA A 56 -7.93 -4.02 -1.98
CA ALA A 56 -6.90 -3.07 -2.36
C ALA A 56 -5.59 -3.34 -1.61
N GLY A 57 -5.65 -3.50 -0.28
CA GLY A 57 -4.48 -3.84 0.54
C GLY A 57 -3.80 -5.14 0.12
N ALA A 58 -4.57 -6.20 -0.09
CA ALA A 58 -4.04 -7.48 -0.55
C ALA A 58 -3.38 -7.37 -1.93
N ALA A 59 -4.00 -6.66 -2.88
CA ALA A 59 -3.46 -6.45 -4.21
C ALA A 59 -2.18 -5.61 -4.18
N THR A 60 -2.14 -4.56 -3.37
CA THR A 60 -0.95 -3.73 -3.18
C THR A 60 0.23 -4.54 -2.64
N LEU A 61 0.00 -5.36 -1.61
CA LEU A 61 1.02 -6.26 -1.08
C LEU A 61 1.52 -7.25 -2.14
N LEU A 62 0.61 -7.76 -2.96
CA LEU A 62 0.95 -8.68 -4.05
C LEU A 62 1.79 -8.00 -5.13
N VAL A 63 1.43 -6.78 -5.53
CA VAL A 63 2.21 -5.96 -6.49
C VAL A 63 3.60 -5.67 -5.94
N PHE A 64 3.71 -5.24 -4.67
CA PHE A 64 5.00 -5.01 -4.05
C PHE A 64 5.85 -6.28 -3.96
N GLY A 65 5.25 -7.41 -3.56
CA GLY A 65 5.93 -8.69 -3.48
C GLY A 65 6.45 -9.19 -4.83
N LEU A 66 5.61 -9.11 -5.88
CA LEU A 66 6.01 -9.47 -7.24
C LEU A 66 7.10 -8.55 -7.78
N TRP A 67 6.94 -7.24 -7.62
CA TRP A 67 7.95 -6.29 -8.04
C TRP A 67 9.27 -6.51 -7.31
N LEU A 68 9.25 -6.76 -6.02
CA LEU A 68 10.42 -7.04 -5.22
C LEU A 68 11.14 -8.31 -5.69
N GLY A 69 10.39 -9.36 -5.99
CA GLY A 69 10.95 -10.64 -6.41
C GLY A 69 11.45 -10.67 -7.85
N MET A 70 10.87 -9.87 -8.75
CA MET A 70 11.11 -9.97 -10.18
C MET A 70 11.90 -8.79 -10.77
N SER A 71 11.76 -7.60 -10.21
CA SER A 71 12.21 -6.36 -10.86
C SER A 71 13.01 -5.44 -9.93
N PHE A 72 13.12 -5.75 -8.65
CA PHE A 72 13.84 -4.90 -7.72
C PHE A 72 15.34 -4.93 -8.02
N ALA A 73 15.92 -3.72 -8.13
CA ALA A 73 17.36 -3.51 -8.19
C ALA A 73 17.77 -2.51 -7.10
N ALA A 74 19.01 -2.54 -6.66
CA ALA A 74 19.51 -1.63 -5.61
C ALA A 74 19.32 -0.14 -5.97
N THR A 75 19.34 0.20 -7.25
CA THR A 75 19.05 1.55 -7.76
C THR A 75 17.62 2.01 -7.52
N ALA A 76 16.68 1.09 -7.33
CA ALA A 76 15.27 1.37 -7.05
C ALA A 76 14.98 1.59 -5.55
N TRP A 77 15.99 1.58 -4.70
CA TRP A 77 15.85 1.75 -3.24
C TRP A 77 15.15 3.07 -2.87
N THR A 78 15.50 4.16 -3.54
CA THR A 78 14.83 5.46 -3.33
C THR A 78 13.34 5.39 -3.62
N THR A 79 12.94 4.70 -4.69
CA THR A 79 11.53 4.50 -5.03
C THR A 79 10.81 3.70 -3.94
N MET A 80 11.45 2.66 -3.41
CA MET A 80 10.93 1.86 -2.29
C MET A 80 10.73 2.72 -1.03
N LEU A 81 11.73 3.56 -0.68
CA LEU A 81 11.66 4.46 0.48
C LEU A 81 10.56 5.52 0.37
N ILE A 82 10.15 5.88 -0.83
CA ILE A 82 9.04 6.81 -1.05
C ILE A 82 7.71 6.05 -1.08
N ALA A 83 7.63 4.95 -1.84
CA ALA A 83 6.39 4.22 -2.05
C ALA A 83 5.85 3.61 -0.74
N VAL A 84 6.71 2.93 0.04
CA VAL A 84 6.28 2.28 1.29
C VAL A 84 5.62 3.25 2.27
N PRO A 85 6.23 4.40 2.63
CA PRO A 85 5.57 5.37 3.51
C PRO A 85 4.29 5.95 2.94
N VAL A 86 4.25 6.25 1.65
CA VAL A 86 3.06 6.82 1.01
C VAL A 86 1.87 5.86 1.12
N PHE A 87 2.06 4.59 0.77
CA PHE A 87 1.00 3.58 0.90
C PHE A 87 0.64 3.31 2.37
N ALA A 88 1.63 3.22 3.25
CA ALA A 88 1.40 3.00 4.67
C ALA A 88 0.55 4.13 5.27
N LEU A 89 0.88 5.39 4.98
CA LEU A 89 0.09 6.53 5.43
C LEU A 89 -1.33 6.51 4.87
N MET A 90 -1.51 6.13 3.60
CA MET A 90 -2.83 6.00 3.00
C MET A 90 -3.69 4.97 3.72
N TYR A 91 -3.14 3.77 4.02
CA TYR A 91 -3.88 2.72 4.75
C TYR A 91 -4.20 3.14 6.19
N LEU A 92 -3.25 3.77 6.89
CA LEU A 92 -3.47 4.30 8.24
C LEU A 92 -4.48 5.45 8.28
N ALA A 93 -4.51 6.29 7.25
CA ALA A 93 -5.45 7.39 7.16
C ALA A 93 -6.89 6.92 6.88
N GLY A 94 -7.07 5.71 6.35
CA GLY A 94 -8.39 5.17 5.99
C GLY A 94 -9.42 5.26 7.11
N PRO A 95 -9.18 4.68 8.31
CA PRO A 95 -10.09 4.79 9.43
C PRO A 95 -10.32 6.24 9.88
N LEU A 96 -9.28 7.07 9.90
CA LEU A 96 -9.40 8.49 10.29
C LEU A 96 -10.29 9.26 9.32
N ILE A 97 -10.11 9.06 8.00
CA ILE A 97 -10.96 9.69 6.99
C ILE A 97 -12.39 9.18 7.13
N ALA A 98 -12.60 7.91 7.41
CA ALA A 98 -13.93 7.35 7.63
C ALA A 98 -14.63 8.03 8.81
N THR A 99 -13.95 8.22 9.94
CA THR A 99 -14.52 8.90 11.11
C THR A 99 -14.86 10.37 10.85
N MET A 100 -14.07 11.06 10.02
CA MET A 100 -14.35 12.46 9.64
C MET A 100 -15.66 12.62 8.85
N VAL A 101 -16.17 11.56 8.24
CA VAL A 101 -17.43 11.56 7.50
C VAL A 101 -18.54 10.76 8.21
N ASP A 102 -18.44 10.64 9.53
CA ASP A 102 -19.37 9.90 10.39
C ASP A 102 -19.52 8.43 9.98
N ARG A 103 -18.42 7.80 9.60
CA ARG A 103 -18.36 6.40 9.21
C ARG A 103 -17.27 5.68 9.97
N THR A 104 -17.49 4.41 10.27
CA THR A 104 -16.50 3.57 10.94
C THR A 104 -16.23 2.35 10.08
N PHE A 105 -14.97 1.95 10.00
CA PHE A 105 -14.60 0.65 9.46
C PHE A 105 -14.89 -0.44 10.51
N GLY A 106 -15.41 -1.58 10.05
CA GLY A 106 -15.49 -2.78 10.87
C GLY A 106 -14.12 -3.45 11.01
N GLU A 107 -14.08 -4.65 11.58
CA GLU A 107 -12.85 -5.38 11.87
C GLU A 107 -11.97 -5.58 10.62
N THR A 108 -12.57 -5.91 9.48
CA THR A 108 -11.83 -6.17 8.23
C THR A 108 -11.10 -4.92 7.74
N GLY A 109 -11.77 -3.77 7.77
CA GLY A 109 -11.17 -2.50 7.36
C GLY A 109 -10.08 -2.04 8.31
N GLN A 110 -10.29 -2.17 9.62
CA GLN A 110 -9.29 -1.84 10.63
C GLN A 110 -8.08 -2.76 10.53
N LEU A 111 -8.29 -4.08 10.43
CA LEU A 111 -7.21 -5.05 10.28
C LEU A 111 -6.35 -4.73 9.05
N THR A 112 -6.97 -4.43 7.91
CA THR A 112 -6.26 -4.05 6.68
C THR A 112 -5.41 -2.80 6.90
N SER A 113 -5.95 -1.81 7.60
CA SER A 113 -5.27 -0.53 7.85
C SER A 113 -4.00 -0.69 8.71
N TYR A 114 -3.89 -1.75 9.51
CA TYR A 114 -2.69 -2.04 10.29
C TYR A 114 -1.78 -3.07 9.64
N VAL A 115 -2.35 -4.14 9.09
CA VAL A 115 -1.56 -5.26 8.54
C VAL A 115 -0.87 -4.86 7.24
N ALA A 116 -1.54 -4.13 6.34
CA ALA A 116 -0.94 -3.76 5.06
C ALA A 116 0.33 -2.89 5.23
N PRO A 117 0.33 -1.81 6.04
CA PRO A 117 1.55 -1.07 6.33
C PRO A 117 2.65 -1.92 6.95
N LEU A 118 2.32 -2.80 7.88
CA LEU A 118 3.28 -3.66 8.58
C LEU A 118 4.00 -4.59 7.59
N LEU A 119 3.27 -5.19 6.66
CA LEU A 119 3.84 -6.03 5.61
C LEU A 119 4.64 -5.25 4.58
N LEU A 120 4.21 -4.02 4.22
CA LEU A 120 5.01 -3.13 3.37
C LEU A 120 6.36 -2.81 4.00
N PHE A 121 6.40 -2.60 5.30
CA PHE A 121 7.65 -2.46 6.03
C PHE A 121 8.51 -3.71 6.00
N ALA A 122 7.91 -4.89 6.22
CA ALA A 122 8.62 -6.13 6.14
C ALA A 122 9.28 -6.29 4.76
N PHE A 123 8.58 -5.94 3.68
CA PHE A 123 9.15 -5.92 2.33
C PHE A 123 10.32 -4.93 2.19
N ALA A 124 10.19 -3.72 2.74
CA ALA A 124 11.29 -2.76 2.72
C ALA A 124 12.51 -3.27 3.51
N MET A 125 12.29 -3.92 4.64
CA MET A 125 13.37 -4.53 5.42
C MET A 125 14.05 -5.70 4.70
N LEU A 126 13.28 -6.52 3.99
CA LEU A 126 13.83 -7.61 3.16
C LEU A 126 14.63 -7.09 1.96
N ALA A 127 14.18 -5.98 1.36
CA ALA A 127 14.85 -5.35 0.23
C ALA A 127 16.13 -4.60 0.61
N ARG A 128 16.37 -4.38 1.88
CA ARG A 128 17.51 -3.62 2.37
C ARG A 128 18.83 -4.28 2.00
N THR A 129 19.61 -3.60 1.17
CA THR A 129 20.94 -4.05 0.76
C THR A 129 22.06 -3.28 1.48
N ASP A 130 21.76 -2.10 2.06
CA ASP A 130 22.72 -1.23 2.73
C ASP A 130 22.25 -0.88 4.14
N ARG A 131 23.15 -0.95 5.12
CA ARG A 131 22.90 -0.58 6.51
C ARG A 131 22.64 0.92 6.69
N ALA A 132 23.24 1.77 5.87
CA ALA A 132 23.02 3.22 5.89
C ALA A 132 21.57 3.59 5.57
N ALA A 133 20.87 2.78 4.77
CA ALA A 133 19.46 2.97 4.43
C ALA A 133 18.49 2.56 5.55
N ALA A 134 18.99 2.02 6.66
CA ALA A 134 18.16 1.61 7.80
C ALA A 134 17.55 2.80 8.57
N SER A 135 18.26 3.93 8.60
CA SER A 135 17.85 5.11 9.37
C SER A 135 16.48 5.67 8.96
N PRO A 136 16.18 5.87 7.66
CA PRO A 136 14.84 6.29 7.21
C PRO A 136 13.74 5.28 7.58
N ILE A 137 14.03 3.98 7.49
CA ILE A 137 13.07 2.93 7.87
C ILE A 137 12.79 2.98 9.37
N ALA A 138 13.84 3.14 10.20
CA ALA A 138 13.69 3.25 11.64
C ALA A 138 12.86 4.48 12.03
N LEU A 139 13.11 5.64 11.41
CA LEU A 139 12.31 6.85 11.61
C LEU A 139 10.85 6.60 11.26
N PHE A 140 10.61 5.93 10.17
CA PHE A 140 9.26 5.65 9.73
C PHE A 140 8.54 4.65 10.65
N LEU A 141 9.22 3.62 11.16
CA LEU A 141 8.66 2.71 12.17
C LEU A 141 8.23 3.46 13.43
N VAL A 142 9.02 4.45 13.85
CA VAL A 142 8.65 5.32 14.98
C VAL A 142 7.41 6.13 14.66
N LEU A 143 7.32 6.75 13.49
CA LEU A 143 6.14 7.50 13.05
C LEU A 143 4.90 6.60 12.95
N PHE A 144 5.07 5.37 12.48
CA PHE A 144 4.01 4.38 12.42
C PHE A 144 3.52 3.99 13.81
N ALA A 145 4.44 3.71 14.73
CA ALA A 145 4.10 3.38 16.11
C ALA A 145 3.36 4.54 16.80
N LEU A 146 3.81 5.78 16.58
CA LEU A 146 3.14 6.97 17.10
C LEU A 146 1.73 7.13 16.53
N ALA A 147 1.56 6.93 15.21
CA ALA A 147 0.23 6.98 14.58
C ALA A 147 -0.72 5.91 15.14
N GLY A 148 -0.21 4.70 15.40
CA GLY A 148 -0.99 3.62 16.02
C GLY A 148 -1.37 3.86 17.48
N VAL A 149 -0.65 4.74 18.19
CA VAL A 149 -1.00 5.14 19.58
C VAL A 149 -2.07 6.24 19.57
N ILE A 150 -2.13 7.05 18.51
CA ILE A 150 -3.09 8.17 18.39
C ILE A 150 -4.43 7.70 17.81
N ALA A 151 -4.43 6.57 17.09
CA ALA A 151 -5.64 5.98 16.49
C ALA A 151 -6.39 5.09 17.46
#